data_8db2af1d8e65030020cdbe8722585924
#
_entry.id   8db2af1d8e65030020cdbe8722585924
#
_cell.length_a   1.000
_cell.length_b   1.000
_cell.length_c   1.000
_cell.angle_alpha   90.00
_cell.angle_beta   90.00
_cell.angle_gamma   90.00
#
_symmetry.space_group_name_H-M   'P 1'
#
loop_
_entity.id
_entity.type
_entity.pdbx_description
1 polymer ?
#
loop_
_entity_poly.entity_id
_entity_poly.type
_entity_poly.pdbx_seq_one_letter_code
_entity_poly.pdbx_strand_id
1 'polypeptide(L)'
;MNQLKSTKRKEKISWLTGVLFLLLIGSGVASIYFLFQINNEFKVVLKHEIPITEMISRITVHKLEQTSWLERALRHAEIAARGQQNDEENTRLLNEAKAKFKEFSAKVSEEIDNASSMSTAAQKLAQAEGMRKQLRSVEGSLISIREEYADYINHVNELFALFVNGNLSDAEQVANETEKLEENFNQRLESLLFESEKNARRSLASIGEREGKAIIFVALIISIALLFTVVLLFLNSIYFSSRKVRASRHGSNRNST
;
A
#
# COMPACT_ATOMS: atom_id res chain seq x y z
N MET A 1 53.03 -34.17 28.40
CA MET A 1 51.85 -34.50 27.57
C MET A 1 50.52 -33.79 27.99
N ASN A 2 50.32 -33.40 29.24
CA ASN A 2 49.12 -32.78 29.77
C ASN A 2 48.94 -31.25 29.44
N GLN A 3 50.05 -30.53 29.21
CA GLN A 3 50.00 -29.09 28.90
C GLN A 3 49.47 -28.81 27.46
N LEU A 4 49.79 -29.62 26.47
CA LEU A 4 49.36 -29.53 25.08
C LEU A 4 47.85 -29.78 24.91
N LYS A 5 47.24 -30.63 25.76
CA LYS A 5 45.77 -30.85 25.75
C LYS A 5 44.99 -29.67 26.34
N SER A 6 45.58 -28.91 27.27
CA SER A 6 44.96 -27.74 27.92
C SER A 6 44.91 -26.53 26.98
N THR A 7 45.98 -26.30 26.20
CA THR A 7 46.02 -25.19 25.21
C THR A 7 45.03 -25.39 24.07
N LYS A 8 44.97 -26.57 23.46
CA LYS A 8 44.03 -26.90 22.38
C LYS A 8 42.56 -26.77 22.81
N ARG A 9 42.24 -26.96 24.07
CA ARG A 9 40.87 -26.83 24.60
C ARG A 9 40.49 -25.36 24.85
N LYS A 10 41.45 -24.54 25.30
CA LYS A 10 41.25 -23.09 25.45
C LYS A 10 41.01 -22.42 24.09
N GLU A 11 41.74 -22.80 23.06
CA GLU A 11 41.58 -22.32 21.70
C GLU A 11 40.18 -22.68 21.13
N LYS A 12 39.72 -23.92 21.38
CA LYS A 12 38.35 -24.32 20.95
C LYS A 12 37.24 -23.52 21.64
N ILE A 13 37.37 -23.23 22.94
CA ILE A 13 36.37 -22.43 23.69
C ILE A 13 36.39 -20.99 23.20
N SER A 14 37.58 -20.40 23.00
CA SER A 14 37.71 -19.04 22.46
C SER A 14 37.12 -18.92 21.04
N TRP A 15 37.35 -19.92 20.18
CA TRP A 15 36.80 -19.96 18.84
C TRP A 15 35.27 -20.06 18.85
N LEU A 16 34.69 -20.93 19.70
CA LEU A 16 33.23 -21.07 19.88
C LEU A 16 32.59 -19.77 20.38
N THR A 17 33.25 -19.07 21.31
CA THR A 17 32.77 -17.76 21.80
C THR A 17 32.80 -16.71 20.70
N GLY A 18 33.81 -16.69 19.83
CA GLY A 18 33.92 -15.82 18.68
C GLY A 18 32.82 -16.08 17.66
N VAL A 19 32.53 -17.35 17.35
CA VAL A 19 31.42 -17.72 16.44
C VAL A 19 30.07 -17.29 17.00
N LEU A 20 29.84 -17.48 18.30
CA LEU A 20 28.59 -17.04 18.96
C LEU A 20 28.40 -15.51 18.85
N PHE A 21 29.48 -14.76 19.08
CA PHE A 21 29.44 -13.30 18.98
C PHE A 21 29.16 -12.82 17.58
N LEU A 22 29.73 -13.46 16.54
CA LEU A 22 29.44 -13.19 15.13
C LEU A 22 27.99 -13.51 14.77
N LEU A 23 27.42 -14.61 15.28
CA LEU A 23 26.01 -14.95 15.07
C LEU A 23 25.07 -13.93 15.71
N LEU A 24 25.38 -13.44 16.92
CA LEU A 24 24.59 -12.40 17.58
C LEU A 24 24.62 -11.08 16.83
N ILE A 25 25.79 -10.64 16.37
CA ILE A 25 25.93 -9.42 15.57
C ILE A 25 25.16 -9.59 14.23
N GLY A 26 25.38 -10.70 13.54
CA GLY A 26 24.71 -11.00 12.27
C GLY A 26 23.19 -11.01 12.39
N SER A 27 22.66 -11.59 13.46
CA SER A 27 21.21 -11.58 13.73
C SER A 27 20.67 -10.18 14.03
N GLY A 28 21.44 -9.37 14.77
CA GLY A 28 21.07 -7.97 15.05
C GLY A 28 20.98 -7.13 13.77
N VAL A 29 21.98 -7.25 12.89
CA VAL A 29 21.98 -6.56 11.59
C VAL A 29 20.82 -7.01 10.71
N ALA A 30 20.59 -8.32 10.63
CA ALA A 30 19.46 -8.87 9.86
C ALA A 30 18.11 -8.35 10.39
N SER A 31 17.92 -8.31 11.70
CA SER A 31 16.69 -7.81 12.33
C SER A 31 16.46 -6.33 12.02
N ILE A 32 17.49 -5.50 12.08
CA ILE A 32 17.38 -4.06 11.72
C ILE A 32 17.02 -3.91 10.24
N TYR A 33 17.61 -4.70 9.35
CA TYR A 33 17.32 -4.68 7.93
C TYR A 33 15.85 -5.05 7.65
N PHE A 34 15.34 -6.12 8.28
CA PHE A 34 13.94 -6.53 8.14
C PHE A 34 12.96 -5.48 8.67
N LEU A 35 13.23 -4.89 9.82
CA LEU A 35 12.41 -3.81 10.37
C LEU A 35 12.39 -2.57 9.46
N PHE A 36 13.52 -2.24 8.86
CA PHE A 36 13.60 -1.11 7.92
C PHE A 36 12.77 -1.37 6.66
N GLN A 37 12.84 -2.59 6.11
CA GLN A 37 12.05 -2.99 4.94
C GLN A 37 10.55 -2.94 5.24
N ILE A 38 10.10 -3.53 6.35
CA ILE A 38 8.70 -3.50 6.79
C ILE A 38 8.21 -2.07 6.97
N ASN A 39 8.99 -1.21 7.63
CA ASN A 39 8.63 0.19 7.85
C ASN A 39 8.49 0.96 6.53
N ASN A 40 9.33 0.68 5.54
CA ASN A 40 9.22 1.32 4.23
C ASN A 40 7.96 0.86 3.46
N GLU A 41 7.66 -0.43 3.45
CA GLU A 41 6.43 -0.95 2.85
C GLU A 41 5.19 -0.36 3.53
N PHE A 42 5.17 -0.29 4.86
CA PHE A 42 4.10 0.31 5.64
C PHE A 42 3.89 1.79 5.29
N LYS A 43 4.98 2.55 5.13
CA LYS A 43 4.91 3.96 4.70
C LYS A 43 4.30 4.10 3.30
N VAL A 44 4.61 3.21 2.36
CA VAL A 44 4.01 3.25 1.01
C VAL A 44 2.50 3.02 1.09
N VAL A 45 2.05 2.04 1.88
CA VAL A 45 0.61 1.78 2.05
C VAL A 45 -0.10 2.98 2.67
N LEU A 46 0.40 3.50 3.80
CA LEU A 46 -0.25 4.60 4.52
C LEU A 46 -0.22 5.93 3.78
N LYS A 47 0.87 6.21 3.06
CA LYS A 47 1.06 7.52 2.42
C LYS A 47 0.62 7.55 0.96
N HIS A 48 0.39 6.40 0.35
CA HIS A 48 0.06 6.33 -1.07
C HIS A 48 -1.13 5.41 -1.36
N GLU A 49 -1.12 4.12 -0.99
CA GLU A 49 -2.23 3.22 -1.35
C GLU A 49 -3.56 3.66 -0.74
N ILE A 50 -3.60 3.97 0.55
CA ILE A 50 -4.81 4.44 1.22
C ILE A 50 -5.29 5.77 0.64
N PRO A 51 -4.47 6.83 0.51
CA PRO A 51 -4.88 8.06 -0.14
C PRO A 51 -5.33 7.90 -1.61
N ILE A 52 -4.71 7.01 -2.39
CA ILE A 52 -5.19 6.67 -3.75
C ILE A 52 -6.61 6.12 -3.69
N THR A 53 -6.88 5.17 -2.79
CA THR A 53 -8.23 4.60 -2.60
C THR A 53 -9.24 5.67 -2.19
N GLU A 54 -8.87 6.59 -1.31
CA GLU A 54 -9.69 7.73 -0.91
C GLU A 54 -9.98 8.68 -2.09
N MET A 55 -8.99 8.95 -2.95
CA MET A 55 -9.18 9.75 -4.16
C MET A 55 -10.16 9.07 -5.12
N ILE A 56 -10.03 7.75 -5.34
CA ILE A 56 -10.96 6.99 -6.18
C ILE A 56 -12.38 7.04 -5.59
N SER A 57 -12.53 6.95 -4.28
CA SER A 57 -13.83 7.13 -3.61
C SER A 57 -14.40 8.54 -3.81
N ARG A 58 -13.58 9.60 -3.74
CA ARG A 58 -14.02 10.98 -4.02
C ARG A 58 -14.43 11.17 -5.47
N ILE A 59 -13.74 10.54 -6.43
CA ILE A 59 -14.16 10.53 -7.83
C ILE A 59 -15.59 10.00 -7.94
N THR A 60 -15.91 8.89 -7.27
CA THR A 60 -17.27 8.32 -7.25
C THR A 60 -18.29 9.30 -6.69
N VAL A 61 -17.99 9.98 -5.58
CA VAL A 61 -18.90 10.97 -4.97
C VAL A 61 -19.11 12.16 -5.92
N HIS A 62 -18.03 12.74 -6.45
CA HIS A 62 -18.14 13.89 -7.37
C HIS A 62 -18.85 13.52 -8.67
N LYS A 63 -18.70 12.28 -9.14
CA LYS A 63 -19.42 11.78 -10.32
C LYS A 63 -20.93 11.68 -10.07
N LEU A 64 -21.36 11.18 -8.90
CA LEU A 64 -22.77 11.14 -8.52
C LEU A 64 -23.39 12.54 -8.46
N GLU A 65 -22.68 13.51 -7.89
CA GLU A 65 -23.09 14.90 -7.87
C GLU A 65 -23.19 15.48 -9.31
N GLN A 66 -22.18 15.20 -10.13
CA GLN A 66 -22.17 15.59 -11.54
C GLN A 66 -23.37 15.04 -12.29
N THR A 67 -23.70 13.76 -12.14
CA THR A 67 -24.87 13.12 -12.76
C THR A 67 -26.17 13.82 -12.34
N SER A 68 -26.34 14.10 -11.05
CA SER A 68 -27.51 14.83 -10.56
C SER A 68 -27.68 16.21 -11.21
N TRP A 69 -26.58 16.93 -11.43
CA TRP A 69 -26.61 18.22 -12.11
C TRP A 69 -26.83 18.08 -13.63
N LEU A 70 -26.30 17.03 -14.25
CA LEU A 70 -26.58 16.71 -15.65
C LEU A 70 -28.08 16.48 -15.88
N GLU A 71 -28.71 15.61 -15.08
CA GLU A 71 -30.13 15.32 -15.15
C GLU A 71 -30.99 16.60 -15.02
N ARG A 72 -30.61 17.48 -14.07
CA ARG A 72 -31.30 18.80 -13.94
C ARG A 72 -31.11 19.66 -15.17
N ALA A 73 -29.89 19.73 -15.70
CA ALA A 73 -29.61 20.53 -16.91
C ALA A 73 -30.37 20.02 -18.12
N LEU A 74 -30.43 18.69 -18.33
CA LEU A 74 -31.16 18.08 -19.43
C LEU A 74 -32.67 18.34 -19.33
N ARG A 75 -33.24 18.23 -18.13
CA ARG A 75 -34.67 18.54 -17.91
C ARG A 75 -34.99 19.97 -18.29
N HIS A 76 -34.19 20.95 -17.85
CA HIS A 76 -34.40 22.35 -18.18
C HIS A 76 -34.13 22.64 -19.66
N ALA A 77 -33.16 21.99 -20.27
CA ALA A 77 -32.88 22.10 -21.71
C ALA A 77 -34.04 21.58 -22.56
N GLU A 78 -34.65 20.45 -22.19
CA GLU A 78 -35.80 19.87 -22.86
C GLU A 78 -37.04 20.78 -22.75
N ILE A 79 -37.32 21.34 -21.56
CA ILE A 79 -38.42 22.29 -21.35
C ILE A 79 -38.24 23.54 -22.24
N ALA A 80 -37.03 24.11 -22.28
CA ALA A 80 -36.70 25.24 -23.12
C ALA A 80 -36.86 24.92 -24.62
N ALA A 81 -36.40 23.77 -25.09
CA ALA A 81 -36.52 23.35 -26.49
C ALA A 81 -37.95 23.11 -26.95
N ARG A 82 -38.86 22.75 -26.05
CA ARG A 82 -40.30 22.56 -26.34
C ARG A 82 -41.12 23.86 -26.32
N GLY A 83 -40.50 25.02 -26.04
CA GLY A 83 -41.16 26.32 -26.00
C GLY A 83 -42.23 26.45 -24.91
N GLN A 84 -42.10 25.73 -23.80
CA GLN A 84 -43.02 25.78 -22.68
C GLN A 84 -42.74 27.00 -21.78
N GLN A 85 -43.81 27.61 -21.28
CA GLN A 85 -43.91 28.88 -20.57
C GLN A 85 -42.90 29.05 -19.40
N ASN A 86 -42.26 30.19 -19.29
CA ASN A 86 -41.20 30.69 -18.39
C ASN A 86 -39.78 30.51 -18.92
N ASP A 87 -39.52 31.07 -20.07
CA ASP A 87 -38.25 30.96 -20.79
C ASP A 87 -37.01 31.50 -19.97
N GLU A 88 -37.24 32.59 -19.24
CA GLU A 88 -36.15 33.27 -18.47
C GLU A 88 -35.71 32.49 -17.24
N GLU A 89 -36.66 31.92 -16.50
CA GLU A 89 -36.34 31.11 -15.32
C GLU A 89 -35.73 29.73 -15.69
N ASN A 90 -36.29 29.07 -16.70
CA ASN A 90 -35.70 27.82 -17.19
C ASN A 90 -34.32 28.02 -17.76
N THR A 91 -34.05 29.12 -18.47
CA THR A 91 -32.70 29.46 -18.95
C THR A 91 -31.76 29.72 -17.81
N ARG A 92 -32.18 30.41 -16.74
CA ARG A 92 -31.38 30.62 -15.53
C ARG A 92 -31.01 29.29 -14.85
N LEU A 93 -32.01 28.42 -14.63
CA LEU A 93 -31.81 27.11 -13.98
C LEU A 93 -30.96 26.17 -14.83
N LEU A 94 -31.11 26.19 -16.15
CA LEU A 94 -30.24 25.46 -17.07
C LEU A 94 -28.78 25.91 -16.94
N ASN A 95 -28.57 27.24 -16.95
CA ASN A 95 -27.20 27.80 -16.84
C ASN A 95 -26.57 27.49 -15.49
N GLU A 96 -27.34 27.55 -14.41
CA GLU A 96 -26.89 27.14 -13.07
C GLU A 96 -26.48 25.64 -13.04
N ALA A 97 -27.34 24.77 -13.57
CA ALA A 97 -27.08 23.33 -13.61
C ALA A 97 -25.85 22.99 -14.47
N LYS A 98 -25.70 23.66 -15.65
CA LYS A 98 -24.48 23.52 -16.48
C LYS A 98 -23.21 23.98 -15.75
N ALA A 99 -23.30 25.10 -15.04
CA ALA A 99 -22.15 25.60 -14.27
C ALA A 99 -21.72 24.61 -13.18
N LYS A 100 -22.70 24.04 -12.46
CA LYS A 100 -22.46 23.02 -11.45
C LYS A 100 -21.92 21.72 -12.06
N PHE A 101 -22.48 21.24 -13.17
CA PHE A 101 -21.95 20.11 -13.90
C PHE A 101 -20.47 20.32 -14.25
N LYS A 102 -20.12 21.48 -14.79
CA LYS A 102 -18.73 21.83 -15.12
C LYS A 102 -17.82 21.88 -13.89
N GLU A 103 -18.31 22.41 -12.77
CA GLU A 103 -17.57 22.43 -11.50
C GLU A 103 -17.22 21.01 -11.06
N PHE A 104 -18.19 20.10 -11.02
CA PHE A 104 -17.94 18.71 -10.63
C PHE A 104 -17.12 17.94 -11.66
N SER A 105 -17.27 18.26 -12.96
CA SER A 105 -16.41 17.70 -14.01
C SER A 105 -14.93 18.04 -13.78
N ALA A 106 -14.64 19.26 -13.38
CA ALA A 106 -13.26 19.66 -13.05
C ALA A 106 -12.73 18.91 -11.82
N LYS A 107 -13.56 18.75 -10.78
CA LYS A 107 -13.17 17.97 -9.58
C LYS A 107 -12.88 16.52 -9.90
N VAL A 108 -13.72 15.85 -10.71
CA VAL A 108 -13.50 14.47 -11.15
C VAL A 108 -12.16 14.35 -11.90
N SER A 109 -11.91 15.25 -12.86
CA SER A 109 -10.66 15.25 -13.63
C SER A 109 -9.45 15.46 -12.74
N GLU A 110 -9.51 16.42 -11.82
CA GLU A 110 -8.44 16.71 -10.87
C GLU A 110 -8.12 15.51 -9.97
N GLU A 111 -9.15 14.85 -9.43
CA GLU A 111 -8.94 13.66 -8.58
C GLU A 111 -8.36 12.48 -9.37
N ILE A 112 -8.75 12.26 -10.63
CA ILE A 112 -8.16 11.24 -11.50
C ILE A 112 -6.67 11.53 -11.71
N ASP A 113 -6.31 12.79 -12.01
CA ASP A 113 -4.93 13.21 -12.23
C ASP A 113 -4.07 13.08 -10.97
N ASN A 114 -4.62 13.48 -9.82
CA ASN A 114 -3.96 13.36 -8.53
C ASN A 114 -3.73 11.89 -8.15
N ALA A 115 -4.74 11.03 -8.30
CA ALA A 115 -4.63 9.60 -8.04
C ALA A 115 -3.58 8.93 -8.96
N SER A 116 -3.57 9.27 -10.25
CA SER A 116 -2.59 8.77 -11.22
C SER A 116 -1.17 9.20 -10.87
N SER A 117 -0.97 10.49 -10.55
CA SER A 117 0.33 11.04 -10.15
C SER A 117 0.85 10.38 -8.88
N MET A 118 -0.03 10.18 -7.88
CA MET A 118 0.32 9.51 -6.64
C MET A 118 0.65 8.04 -6.85
N SER A 119 -0.08 7.34 -7.73
CA SER A 119 0.21 5.94 -8.10
C SER A 119 1.60 5.81 -8.74
N THR A 120 1.95 6.71 -9.68
CA THR A 120 3.29 6.78 -10.29
C THR A 120 4.39 7.02 -9.25
N ALA A 121 4.16 7.94 -8.30
CA ALA A 121 5.11 8.22 -7.22
C ALA A 121 5.28 7.01 -6.29
N ALA A 122 4.20 6.36 -5.92
CA ALA A 122 4.20 5.17 -5.07
C ALA A 122 4.96 3.99 -5.70
N GLN A 123 4.84 3.77 -7.02
CA GLN A 123 5.59 2.74 -7.75
C GLN A 123 7.10 2.89 -7.60
N LYS A 124 7.61 4.13 -7.63
CA LYS A 124 9.04 4.41 -7.47
C LYS A 124 9.56 4.11 -6.07
N LEU A 125 8.70 4.20 -5.07
CA LEU A 125 9.03 3.97 -3.66
C LEU A 125 8.80 2.51 -3.25
N ALA A 126 7.94 1.78 -3.95
CA ALA A 126 7.62 0.39 -3.65
C ALA A 126 8.84 -0.51 -3.88
N GLN A 127 9.30 -1.19 -2.82
CA GLN A 127 10.42 -2.14 -2.88
C GLN A 127 9.96 -3.53 -3.31
N ALA A 128 8.77 -3.96 -2.85
CA ALA A 128 8.19 -5.25 -3.21
C ALA A 128 7.64 -5.23 -4.65
N GLU A 129 8.08 -6.19 -5.47
CA GLU A 129 7.62 -6.29 -6.87
C GLU A 129 6.11 -6.49 -6.98
N GLY A 130 5.51 -7.24 -6.06
CA GLY A 130 4.05 -7.42 -6.00
C GLY A 130 3.30 -6.11 -5.83
N MET A 131 3.73 -5.25 -4.90
CA MET A 131 3.16 -3.92 -4.66
C MET A 131 3.35 -3.02 -5.88
N ARG A 132 4.54 -3.03 -6.50
CA ARG A 132 4.82 -2.25 -7.71
C ARG A 132 3.90 -2.65 -8.87
N LYS A 133 3.65 -3.95 -9.05
CA LYS A 133 2.72 -4.46 -10.06
C LYS A 133 1.28 -4.03 -9.80
N GLN A 134 0.83 -4.05 -8.55
CA GLN A 134 -0.51 -3.59 -8.15
C GLN A 134 -0.68 -2.10 -8.44
N LEU A 135 0.26 -1.26 -8.02
CA LEU A 135 0.23 0.19 -8.28
C LEU A 135 0.25 0.51 -9.78
N ARG A 136 1.01 -0.26 -10.58
CA ARG A 136 1.00 -0.12 -12.05
C ARG A 136 -0.35 -0.50 -12.66
N SER A 137 -1.03 -1.53 -12.12
CA SER A 137 -2.39 -1.87 -12.54
C SER A 137 -3.38 -0.74 -12.26
N VAL A 138 -3.30 -0.16 -11.06
CA VAL A 138 -4.14 0.99 -10.67
C VAL A 138 -3.88 2.19 -11.58
N GLU A 139 -2.61 2.53 -11.85
CA GLU A 139 -2.25 3.62 -12.78
C GLU A 139 -2.82 3.39 -14.19
N GLY A 140 -2.65 2.17 -14.73
CA GLY A 140 -3.19 1.82 -16.05
C GLY A 140 -4.72 1.97 -16.09
N SER A 141 -5.42 1.55 -15.04
CA SER A 141 -6.87 1.73 -14.94
C SER A 141 -7.28 3.21 -14.84
N LEU A 142 -6.54 4.03 -14.09
CA LEU A 142 -6.79 5.47 -13.99
C LEU A 142 -6.58 6.20 -15.32
N ILE A 143 -5.58 5.80 -16.10
CA ILE A 143 -5.34 6.34 -17.46
C ILE A 143 -6.54 6.03 -18.37
N SER A 144 -7.00 4.77 -18.38
CA SER A 144 -8.18 4.36 -19.17
C SER A 144 -9.45 5.11 -18.74
N ILE A 145 -9.66 5.23 -17.41
CA ILE A 145 -10.79 5.99 -16.83
C ILE A 145 -10.73 7.47 -17.25
N ARG A 146 -9.55 8.09 -17.32
CA ARG A 146 -9.38 9.47 -17.80
C ARG A 146 -9.82 9.62 -19.24
N GLU A 147 -9.42 8.71 -20.12
CA GLU A 147 -9.79 8.75 -21.54
C GLU A 147 -11.30 8.59 -21.72
N GLU A 148 -11.90 7.61 -21.06
CA GLU A 148 -13.35 7.38 -21.08
C GLU A 148 -14.14 8.57 -20.51
N TYR A 149 -13.62 9.18 -19.46
CA TYR A 149 -14.22 10.36 -18.87
C TYR A 149 -14.19 11.57 -19.83
N ALA A 150 -13.09 11.75 -20.55
CA ALA A 150 -12.98 12.80 -21.56
C ALA A 150 -14.01 12.60 -22.69
N ASP A 151 -14.20 11.37 -23.15
CA ASP A 151 -15.19 11.03 -24.15
C ASP A 151 -16.62 11.28 -23.65
N TYR A 152 -16.92 10.88 -22.41
CA TYR A 152 -18.21 11.19 -21.76
C TYR A 152 -18.47 12.70 -21.70
N ILE A 153 -17.50 13.51 -21.29
CA ILE A 153 -17.66 14.97 -21.24
C ILE A 153 -17.89 15.58 -22.62
N ASN A 154 -17.24 15.06 -23.66
CA ASN A 154 -17.45 15.52 -25.02
C ASN A 154 -18.88 15.24 -25.49
N HIS A 155 -19.42 14.05 -25.23
CA HIS A 155 -20.80 13.70 -25.56
C HIS A 155 -21.82 14.55 -24.79
N VAL A 156 -21.59 14.84 -23.51
CA VAL A 156 -22.45 15.74 -22.75
C VAL A 156 -22.45 17.16 -23.33
N ASN A 157 -21.28 17.66 -23.75
CA ASN A 157 -21.21 18.99 -24.38
C ASN A 157 -21.93 19.03 -25.73
N GLU A 158 -21.79 17.96 -26.53
CA GLU A 158 -22.55 17.80 -27.77
C GLU A 158 -24.05 17.77 -27.50
N LEU A 159 -24.50 16.99 -26.51
CA LEU A 159 -25.90 16.91 -26.08
C LEU A 159 -26.44 18.28 -25.70
N PHE A 160 -25.72 19.08 -24.95
CA PHE A 160 -26.12 20.44 -24.63
C PHE A 160 -26.23 21.35 -25.87
N ALA A 161 -25.32 21.19 -26.83
CA ALA A 161 -25.37 21.96 -28.06
C ALA A 161 -26.62 21.63 -28.92
N LEU A 162 -26.96 20.34 -28.99
CA LEU A 162 -28.17 19.88 -29.74
C LEU A 162 -29.47 20.42 -29.12
N PHE A 163 -29.57 20.42 -27.79
CA PHE A 163 -30.72 21.03 -27.10
C PHE A 163 -30.83 22.53 -27.37
N VAL A 164 -29.71 23.26 -27.31
CA VAL A 164 -29.72 24.72 -27.62
C VAL A 164 -30.16 25.01 -29.04
N ASN A 165 -29.81 24.14 -30.00
CA ASN A 165 -30.18 24.25 -31.40
C ASN A 165 -31.59 23.72 -31.72
N GLY A 166 -32.32 23.20 -30.72
CA GLY A 166 -33.68 22.64 -30.90
C GLY A 166 -33.70 21.31 -31.65
N ASN A 167 -32.57 20.65 -31.85
CA ASN A 167 -32.48 19.37 -32.56
C ASN A 167 -32.71 18.20 -31.59
N LEU A 168 -34.00 17.98 -31.24
CA LEU A 168 -34.40 16.99 -30.24
C LEU A 168 -34.16 15.54 -30.69
N SER A 169 -34.26 15.24 -31.98
CA SER A 169 -34.07 13.87 -32.49
C SER A 169 -32.62 13.40 -32.32
N ASP A 170 -31.66 14.24 -32.69
CA ASP A 170 -30.25 13.91 -32.56
C ASP A 170 -29.83 13.96 -31.08
N ALA A 171 -30.45 14.86 -30.29
CA ALA A 171 -30.21 14.91 -28.84
C ALA A 171 -30.63 13.62 -28.14
N GLU A 172 -31.72 12.97 -28.53
CA GLU A 172 -32.16 11.68 -27.98
C GLU A 172 -31.14 10.57 -28.30
N GLN A 173 -30.60 10.54 -29.53
CA GLN A 173 -29.57 9.59 -29.90
C GLN A 173 -28.29 9.78 -29.06
N VAL A 174 -27.78 11.02 -28.98
CA VAL A 174 -26.56 11.34 -28.21
C VAL A 174 -26.78 11.10 -26.72
N ALA A 175 -27.99 11.34 -26.19
CA ALA A 175 -28.31 11.02 -24.79
C ALA A 175 -28.18 9.53 -24.50
N ASN A 176 -28.68 8.65 -25.38
CA ASN A 176 -28.56 7.21 -25.23
C ASN A 176 -27.08 6.72 -25.31
N GLU A 177 -26.28 7.38 -26.15
CA GLU A 177 -24.83 7.10 -26.23
C GLU A 177 -24.09 7.56 -24.95
N THR A 178 -24.45 8.77 -24.47
CA THR A 178 -23.93 9.34 -23.23
C THR A 178 -24.24 8.47 -22.01
N GLU A 179 -25.46 7.92 -21.90
CA GLU A 179 -25.86 7.02 -20.83
C GLU A 179 -25.00 5.74 -20.82
N LYS A 180 -24.73 5.16 -21.98
CA LYS A 180 -23.84 3.97 -22.08
C LYS A 180 -22.42 4.28 -21.67
N LEU A 181 -21.88 5.44 -22.05
CA LEU A 181 -20.55 5.88 -21.63
C LEU A 181 -20.49 6.09 -20.12
N GLU A 182 -21.54 6.68 -19.55
CA GLU A 182 -21.65 6.86 -18.10
C GLU A 182 -21.69 5.54 -17.35
N GLU A 183 -22.51 4.59 -17.83
CA GLU A 183 -22.60 3.24 -17.23
C GLU A 183 -21.25 2.53 -17.26
N ASN A 184 -20.57 2.52 -18.40
CA ASN A 184 -19.24 1.92 -18.55
C ASN A 184 -18.22 2.58 -17.62
N PHE A 185 -18.19 3.91 -17.55
CA PHE A 185 -17.32 4.65 -16.65
C PHE A 185 -17.59 4.28 -15.17
N ASN A 186 -18.86 4.25 -14.76
CA ASN A 186 -19.25 3.92 -13.40
C ASN A 186 -18.84 2.49 -13.01
N GLN A 187 -19.07 1.51 -13.90
CA GLN A 187 -18.66 0.11 -13.68
C GLN A 187 -17.14 -0.03 -13.53
N ARG A 188 -16.37 0.67 -14.35
CA ARG A 188 -14.91 0.67 -14.24
C ARG A 188 -14.41 1.34 -12.98
N LEU A 189 -15.01 2.45 -12.59
CA LEU A 189 -14.66 3.18 -11.38
C LEU A 189 -14.95 2.33 -10.13
N GLU A 190 -16.11 1.66 -10.08
CA GLU A 190 -16.48 0.74 -9.00
C GLU A 190 -15.51 -0.45 -8.92
N SER A 191 -15.17 -1.03 -10.07
CA SER A 191 -14.19 -2.12 -10.14
C SER A 191 -12.83 -1.68 -9.64
N LEU A 192 -12.36 -0.49 -10.03
CA LEU A 192 -11.10 0.06 -9.59
C LEU A 192 -11.10 0.35 -8.08
N LEU A 193 -12.19 0.91 -7.55
CA LEU A 193 -12.35 1.15 -6.11
C LEU A 193 -12.24 -0.16 -5.33
N PHE A 194 -12.99 -1.18 -5.75
CA PHE A 194 -12.98 -2.50 -5.12
C PHE A 194 -11.58 -3.14 -5.16
N GLU A 195 -10.90 -3.08 -6.33
CA GLU A 195 -9.52 -3.58 -6.45
C GLU A 195 -8.55 -2.82 -5.56
N SER A 196 -8.65 -1.51 -5.52
CA SER A 196 -7.79 -0.65 -4.71
C SER A 196 -7.96 -0.93 -3.22
N GLU A 197 -9.19 -1.02 -2.72
CA GLU A 197 -9.48 -1.40 -1.33
C GLU A 197 -8.94 -2.79 -0.99
N LYS A 198 -9.18 -3.77 -1.86
CA LYS A 198 -8.70 -5.14 -1.69
C LYS A 198 -7.17 -5.19 -1.64
N ASN A 199 -6.50 -4.42 -2.50
CA ASN A 199 -5.05 -4.33 -2.54
C ASN A 199 -4.50 -3.69 -1.26
N ALA A 200 -5.05 -2.56 -0.83
CA ALA A 200 -4.64 -1.90 0.42
C ALA A 200 -4.81 -2.84 1.64
N ARG A 201 -5.94 -3.54 1.75
CA ARG A 201 -6.18 -4.54 2.82
C ARG A 201 -5.18 -5.70 2.76
N ARG A 202 -4.86 -6.21 1.56
CA ARG A 202 -3.87 -7.28 1.38
C ARG A 202 -2.47 -6.82 1.73
N SER A 203 -2.09 -5.61 1.33
CA SER A 203 -0.80 -5.01 1.65
C SER A 203 -0.63 -4.90 3.17
N LEU A 204 -1.63 -4.38 3.88
CA LEU A 204 -1.63 -4.30 5.35
C LEU A 204 -1.53 -5.69 6.01
N ALA A 205 -2.32 -6.66 5.56
CA ALA A 205 -2.29 -8.03 6.09
C ALA A 205 -0.93 -8.69 5.86
N SER A 206 -0.33 -8.53 4.68
CA SER A 206 0.98 -9.09 4.34
C SER A 206 2.11 -8.51 5.18
N ILE A 207 2.03 -7.22 5.49
CA ILE A 207 2.98 -6.53 6.38
C ILE A 207 2.89 -7.11 7.80
N GLY A 208 1.68 -7.26 8.35
CA GLY A 208 1.48 -7.85 9.68
C GLY A 208 1.96 -9.30 9.78
N GLU A 209 1.76 -10.11 8.73
CA GLU A 209 2.26 -11.49 8.69
C GLU A 209 3.80 -11.54 8.65
N ARG A 210 4.44 -10.66 7.88
CA ARG A 210 5.91 -10.58 7.82
C ARG A 210 6.51 -10.08 9.13
N GLU A 211 5.87 -9.12 9.78
CA GLU A 211 6.26 -8.63 11.11
C GLU A 211 6.22 -9.77 12.12
N GLY A 212 5.15 -10.54 12.17
CA GLY A 212 5.02 -11.70 13.05
C GLY A 212 6.12 -12.75 12.80
N LYS A 213 6.41 -13.07 11.54
CA LYS A 213 7.51 -14.00 11.19
C LYS A 213 8.87 -13.47 11.58
N ALA A 214 9.13 -12.17 11.39
CA ALA A 214 10.39 -11.55 11.79
C ALA A 214 10.59 -11.61 13.32
N ILE A 215 9.56 -11.32 14.11
CA ILE A 215 9.60 -11.41 15.57
C ILE A 215 9.91 -12.85 16.03
N ILE A 216 9.23 -13.84 15.45
CA ILE A 216 9.47 -15.26 15.76
C ILE A 216 10.90 -15.66 15.42
N PHE A 217 11.42 -15.24 14.26
CA PHE A 217 12.78 -15.53 13.84
C PHE A 217 13.83 -14.92 14.77
N VAL A 218 13.65 -13.67 15.18
CA VAL A 218 14.53 -12.98 16.14
C VAL A 218 14.47 -13.67 17.50
N ALA A 219 13.28 -14.00 18.00
CA ALA A 219 13.10 -14.71 19.26
C ALA A 219 13.80 -16.08 19.25
N LEU A 220 13.71 -16.82 18.15
CA LEU A 220 14.37 -18.11 17.99
C LEU A 220 15.89 -17.98 18.03
N ILE A 221 16.48 -16.98 17.34
CA ILE A 221 17.93 -16.74 17.37
C ILE A 221 18.40 -16.37 18.79
N ILE A 222 17.68 -15.48 19.49
CA ILE A 222 18.00 -15.09 20.86
C ILE A 222 17.93 -16.31 21.77
N SER A 223 16.94 -17.18 21.63
CA SER A 223 16.77 -18.39 22.42
C SER A 223 17.93 -19.37 22.20
N ILE A 224 18.36 -19.58 20.96
CA ILE A 224 19.51 -20.40 20.62
C ILE A 224 20.82 -19.82 21.24
N ALA A 225 21.00 -18.49 21.14
CA ALA A 225 22.16 -17.81 21.70
C ALA A 225 22.24 -17.94 23.24
N LEU A 226 21.08 -17.79 23.91
CA LEU A 226 20.98 -17.99 25.37
C LEU A 226 21.31 -19.44 25.76
N LEU A 227 20.75 -20.42 25.07
CA LEU A 227 21.02 -21.84 25.32
C LEU A 227 22.51 -22.16 25.15
N PHE A 228 23.14 -21.64 24.11
CA PHE A 228 24.57 -21.80 23.86
C PHE A 228 25.44 -21.16 24.98
N THR A 229 25.01 -19.97 25.44
CA THR A 229 25.70 -19.28 26.56
C THR A 229 25.62 -20.09 27.83
N VAL A 230 24.47 -20.66 28.18
CA VAL A 230 24.28 -21.53 29.34
C VAL A 230 25.18 -22.77 29.24
N VAL A 231 25.24 -23.42 28.08
CA VAL A 231 26.08 -24.60 27.85
C VAL A 231 27.56 -24.23 28.02
N LEU A 232 28.03 -23.10 27.52
CA LEU A 232 29.39 -22.63 27.68
C LEU A 232 29.73 -22.34 29.16
N LEU A 233 28.85 -21.71 29.92
CA LEU A 233 29.00 -21.45 31.34
C LEU A 233 29.07 -22.76 32.13
N PHE A 234 28.23 -23.73 31.80
CA PHE A 234 28.25 -25.05 32.43
C PHE A 234 29.56 -25.82 32.18
N LEU A 235 30.01 -25.84 30.92
CA LEU A 235 31.30 -26.43 30.57
C LEU A 235 32.48 -25.75 31.26
N ASN A 236 32.43 -24.43 31.41
CA ASN A 236 33.46 -23.68 32.12
C ASN A 236 33.45 -23.96 33.64
N SER A 237 32.27 -24.08 34.25
CA SER A 237 32.09 -24.44 35.66
C SER A 237 32.65 -25.83 35.98
N ILE A 238 32.36 -26.84 35.16
CA ILE A 238 32.92 -28.20 35.31
C ILE A 238 34.45 -28.16 35.20
N TYR A 239 35.00 -27.34 34.32
CA TYR A 239 36.44 -27.21 34.15
C TYR A 239 37.11 -26.59 35.38
N PHE A 240 36.54 -25.58 35.99
CA PHE A 240 37.06 -24.95 37.21
C PHE A 240 37.00 -25.91 38.42
N SER A 241 35.88 -26.63 38.57
CA SER A 241 35.70 -27.61 39.64
C SER A 241 36.75 -28.75 39.56
N SER A 242 36.99 -29.27 38.38
CA SER A 242 38.00 -30.34 38.17
C SER A 242 39.46 -29.90 38.41
N ARG A 243 39.77 -28.60 38.29
CA ARG A 243 41.09 -28.03 38.66
C ARG A 243 41.28 -27.93 40.15
N LYS A 244 40.24 -27.50 40.91
CA LYS A 244 40.32 -27.44 42.39
C LYS A 244 40.60 -28.80 43.01
N VAL A 245 39.97 -29.86 42.56
CA VAL A 245 40.12 -31.22 43.02
C VAL A 245 41.58 -31.76 42.76
N ARG A 246 42.17 -31.43 41.61
CA ARG A 246 43.56 -31.82 41.31
C ARG A 246 44.61 -31.05 42.13
N ALA A 247 44.40 -29.77 42.43
CA ALA A 247 45.30 -28.98 43.26
C ALA A 247 45.30 -29.47 44.72
N SER A 248 44.14 -29.86 45.25
CA SER A 248 43.97 -30.43 46.59
C SER A 248 44.67 -31.77 46.72
N ARG A 249 44.71 -32.65 45.73
CA ARG A 249 45.41 -33.94 45.78
C ARG A 249 46.94 -33.83 45.72
N HIS A 250 47.48 -32.77 45.09
CA HIS A 250 48.96 -32.56 45.05
C HIS A 250 49.50 -31.90 46.32
N GLY A 251 48.67 -31.16 47.08
CA GLY A 251 49.09 -30.57 48.40
C GLY A 251 49.12 -31.56 49.50
N SER A 252 48.34 -32.65 49.49
CA SER A 252 48.31 -33.66 50.57
C SER A 252 49.50 -34.62 50.56
N ASN A 253 50.20 -34.77 49.43
CA ASN A 253 51.37 -35.70 49.35
C ASN A 253 52.70 -35.03 49.70
N ARG A 254 52.74 -33.75 50.10
CA ARG A 254 53.95 -33.05 50.51
C ARG A 254 54.16 -32.97 52.04
N ASN A 255 53.15 -33.36 52.82
CA ASN A 255 53.22 -33.29 54.30
C ASN A 255 53.45 -34.67 54.98
N SER A 256 53.91 -35.69 54.26
CA SER A 256 54.18 -37.03 54.80
C SER A 256 55.59 -37.49 54.53
N THR A 257 56.57 -36.54 54.63
CA THR A 257 58.05 -36.95 54.80
C THR A 257 58.66 -36.18 55.91
#